data_0b07f24a4c1d93de00b4c7dfe1e28141
#
_entry.id   0b07f24a4c1d93de00b4c7dfe1e28141
#
_cell.length_a   1.000
_cell.length_b   1.000
_cell.length_c   1.000
_cell.angle_alpha   90.00
_cell.angle_beta   90.00
_cell.angle_gamma   90.00
#
_symmetry.space_group_name_H-M   'P 1'
#
loop_
_entity.id
_entity.type
_entity.pdbx_description
1 polymer ?
#
loop_
_entity_poly.entity_id
_entity_poly.type
_entity_poly.pdbx_seq_one_letter_code
_entity_poly.pdbx_strand_id
1 'polypeptide(L)'
;MATIGLDKLFYAKITEDETGDETYGTPVQLAKAMNADLSVELAEATLYADDGASEIVKEFKNGTLSLGVDDIGASVASDLTGATIDANGVVVSASEDGGEPVAVGFRAKKSNGKYKYYWLYRVKFGIPATNLATKGDSITFSTPTIATEDLFGPLVAQLADRDRRLLLGQE
;
A
#
# COMPACT_ATOMS: atom_id res chain seq x y z
N MET A 1 -13.90 14.61 -12.52
CA MET A 1 -12.59 14.94 -13.13
C MET A 1 -11.68 13.74 -13.00
N ALA A 2 -11.09 13.32 -14.11
CA ALA A 2 -10.26 12.12 -14.16
C ALA A 2 -8.90 12.33 -13.47
N THR A 3 -8.32 11.24 -12.98
CA THR A 3 -6.95 11.18 -12.47
C THR A 3 -6.03 10.80 -13.63
N ILE A 4 -4.92 11.49 -13.79
CA ILE A 4 -4.02 11.36 -14.96
C ILE A 4 -2.59 10.99 -14.60
N GLY A 5 -2.28 10.76 -13.35
CA GLY A 5 -0.91 10.41 -12.93
C GLY A 5 -0.86 9.93 -11.50
N LEU A 6 0.15 9.14 -11.21
CA LEU A 6 0.49 8.59 -9.90
C LEU A 6 1.95 8.90 -9.62
N ASP A 7 2.24 9.45 -8.45
CA ASP A 7 3.60 9.74 -8.03
C ASP A 7 3.75 9.73 -6.50
N LYS A 8 4.98 9.86 -6.04
CA LYS A 8 5.34 9.98 -4.62
C LYS A 8 4.77 8.85 -3.77
N LEU A 9 5.20 7.62 -4.07
CA LEU A 9 4.90 6.45 -3.27
C LEU A 9 5.88 6.39 -2.09
N PHE A 10 5.34 6.48 -0.88
CA PHE A 10 6.08 6.42 0.38
C PHE A 10 5.48 5.37 1.30
N TYR A 11 6.31 4.84 2.18
CA TYR A 11 5.85 4.02 3.30
C TYR A 11 6.45 4.53 4.61
N ALA A 12 5.80 4.24 5.71
CA ALA A 12 6.29 4.50 7.05
C ALA A 12 6.10 3.26 7.90
N LYS A 13 7.12 2.88 8.66
CA LYS A 13 7.03 1.79 9.64
C LYS A 13 6.09 2.19 10.76
N ILE A 14 5.33 1.22 11.24
CA ILE A 14 4.45 1.37 12.40
C ILE A 14 5.15 0.75 13.60
N THR A 15 5.23 1.48 14.68
CA THR A 15 5.72 0.99 15.96
C THR A 15 4.58 1.06 16.95
N GLU A 16 4.23 -0.05 17.56
CA GLU A 16 3.26 -0.10 18.65
C GLU A 16 4.01 0.08 19.98
N ASP A 17 3.50 0.94 20.84
CA ASP A 17 4.02 1.07 22.20
C ASP A 17 3.36 0.06 23.15
N GLU A 18 3.82 0.00 24.42
CA GLU A 18 3.28 -0.92 25.42
C GLU A 18 1.80 -0.67 25.77
N THR A 19 1.25 0.47 25.38
CA THR A 19 -0.16 0.85 25.59
C THR A 19 -1.04 0.50 24.39
N GLY A 20 -0.45 0.04 23.28
CA GLY A 20 -1.16 -0.30 22.04
C GLY A 20 -1.41 0.91 21.13
N ASP A 21 -0.76 2.04 21.42
CA ASP A 21 -0.82 3.21 20.54
C ASP A 21 0.15 3.05 19.37
N GLU A 22 -0.35 3.27 18.15
CA GLU A 22 0.45 3.18 16.93
C GLU A 22 1.19 4.49 16.68
N THR A 23 2.51 4.41 16.52
CA THR A 23 3.35 5.53 16.14
C THR A 23 3.92 5.30 14.74
N TYR A 24 3.80 6.31 13.89
CA TYR A 24 4.30 6.25 12.51
C TYR A 24 5.70 6.82 12.43
N GLY A 25 6.61 6.06 11.88
CA GLY A 25 7.99 6.47 11.63
C GLY A 25 8.09 7.51 10.50
N THR A 26 9.30 7.98 10.25
CA THR A 26 9.58 8.89 9.13
C THR A 26 9.24 8.22 7.80
N PRO A 27 8.44 8.85 6.93
CA PRO A 27 8.13 8.30 5.63
C PRO A 27 9.38 8.14 4.74
N VAL A 28 9.54 6.97 4.17
CA VAL A 28 10.62 6.62 3.25
C VAL A 28 10.03 6.35 1.88
N GLN A 29 10.70 6.76 0.82
CA GLN A 29 10.26 6.46 -0.54
C GLN A 29 10.36 4.95 -0.79
N LEU A 30 9.24 4.33 -1.15
CA LEU A 30 9.19 2.90 -1.46
C LEU A 30 9.87 2.63 -2.81
N ALA A 31 9.36 3.25 -3.87
CA ALA A 31 9.84 3.11 -5.24
C ALA A 31 9.15 4.16 -6.12
N LYS A 32 9.44 4.16 -7.42
CA LYS A 32 8.64 4.94 -8.37
C LYS A 32 7.41 4.15 -8.78
N ALA A 33 6.25 4.71 -8.50
CA ALA A 33 4.98 4.06 -8.78
C ALA A 33 4.66 4.09 -10.28
N MET A 34 4.26 2.95 -10.80
CA MET A 34 3.75 2.78 -12.17
C MET A 34 2.23 2.68 -12.17
N ASN A 35 1.67 1.83 -11.30
CA ASN A 35 0.24 1.68 -11.10
C ASN A 35 -0.06 1.36 -9.63
N ALA A 36 -1.29 1.63 -9.23
CA ALA A 36 -1.82 1.27 -7.92
C ALA A 36 -3.28 0.87 -8.10
N ASP A 37 -3.58 -0.37 -7.79
CA ASP A 37 -4.91 -0.94 -7.87
C ASP A 37 -5.40 -1.24 -6.46
N LEU A 38 -6.39 -0.47 -6.02
CA LEU A 38 -7.03 -0.62 -4.71
C LEU A 38 -8.41 -1.25 -4.91
N SER A 39 -8.62 -2.42 -4.35
CA SER A 39 -9.89 -3.13 -4.32
C SER A 39 -10.39 -3.24 -2.88
N VAL A 40 -11.66 -3.00 -2.68
CA VAL A 40 -12.32 -3.05 -1.37
C VAL A 40 -13.49 -4.01 -1.43
N GLU A 41 -13.53 -4.96 -0.52
CA GLU A 41 -14.65 -5.87 -0.35
C GLU A 41 -15.51 -5.45 0.83
N LEU A 42 -16.82 -5.44 0.60
CA LEU A 42 -17.81 -5.14 1.63
C LEU A 42 -18.55 -6.42 2.01
N ALA A 43 -18.72 -6.63 3.30
CA ALA A 43 -19.68 -7.61 3.81
C ALA A 43 -21.07 -6.97 3.83
N GLU A 44 -22.05 -7.66 3.27
CA GLU A 44 -23.44 -7.21 3.26
C GLU A 44 -24.29 -8.27 3.94
N ALA A 45 -25.12 -7.84 4.89
CA ALA A 45 -26.14 -8.66 5.53
C ALA A 45 -27.49 -7.98 5.42
N THR A 46 -28.50 -8.73 4.98
CA THR A 46 -29.90 -8.26 4.90
C THR A 46 -30.73 -9.03 5.89
N LEU A 47 -31.37 -8.31 6.81
CA LEU A 47 -32.38 -8.86 7.71
C LEU A 47 -33.74 -8.79 7.02
N TYR A 48 -34.41 -9.92 6.92
CA TYR A 48 -35.78 -10.02 6.42
C TYR A 48 -36.75 -10.15 7.59
N ALA A 49 -37.76 -9.31 7.60
CA ALA A 49 -38.87 -9.35 8.55
C ALA A 49 -40.18 -9.02 7.81
N ASP A 50 -41.28 -9.67 8.19
CA ASP A 50 -42.60 -9.47 7.61
C ASP A 50 -42.63 -9.55 6.07
N ASP A 51 -41.98 -10.57 5.49
CA ASP A 51 -41.84 -10.84 4.05
C ASP A 51 -41.18 -9.73 3.23
N GLY A 52 -40.38 -8.86 3.90
CA GLY A 52 -39.60 -7.80 3.26
C GLY A 52 -38.20 -7.61 3.86
N ALA A 53 -37.32 -6.96 3.10
CA ALA A 53 -36.02 -6.55 3.62
C ALA A 53 -36.24 -5.40 4.64
N SER A 54 -35.96 -5.70 5.92
CA SER A 54 -36.18 -4.76 7.03
C SER A 54 -34.94 -3.91 7.30
N GLU A 55 -33.76 -4.50 7.20
CA GLU A 55 -32.51 -3.81 7.47
C GLU A 55 -31.38 -4.36 6.58
N ILE A 56 -30.54 -3.46 6.06
CA ILE A 56 -29.36 -3.81 5.26
C ILE A 56 -28.15 -3.19 5.93
N VAL A 57 -27.22 -4.03 6.37
CA VAL A 57 -25.95 -3.60 6.95
C VAL A 57 -24.84 -3.88 5.95
N LYS A 58 -24.00 -2.87 5.70
CA LYS A 58 -22.80 -2.99 4.87
C LYS A 58 -21.60 -2.57 5.70
N GLU A 59 -20.67 -3.49 5.87
CA GLU A 59 -19.44 -3.24 6.60
C GLU A 59 -18.22 -3.55 5.74
N PHE A 60 -17.10 -2.90 6.04
CA PHE A 60 -15.84 -3.23 5.44
C PHE A 60 -15.42 -4.64 5.85
N LYS A 61 -15.09 -5.48 4.88
CA LYS A 61 -14.64 -6.85 5.11
C LYS A 61 -13.12 -6.95 5.02
N ASN A 62 -12.59 -6.63 3.87
CA ASN A 62 -11.16 -6.59 3.58
C ASN A 62 -10.89 -5.69 2.38
N GLY A 63 -9.62 -5.48 2.09
CA GLY A 63 -9.19 -4.79 0.90
C GLY A 63 -7.83 -5.28 0.46
N THR A 64 -7.54 -5.12 -0.81
CA THR A 64 -6.24 -5.42 -1.39
C THR A 64 -5.70 -4.21 -2.13
N LEU A 65 -4.42 -3.93 -1.93
CA LEU A 65 -3.69 -2.93 -2.68
C LEU A 65 -2.59 -3.64 -3.49
N SER A 66 -2.62 -3.50 -4.80
CA SER A 66 -1.57 -3.98 -5.68
C SER A 66 -0.81 -2.79 -6.26
N LEU A 67 0.50 -2.78 -6.07
CA LEU A 67 1.39 -1.72 -6.52
C LEU A 67 2.37 -2.25 -7.56
N GLY A 68 2.34 -1.70 -8.77
CA GLY A 68 3.40 -1.89 -9.74
C GLY A 68 4.43 -0.79 -9.59
N VAL A 69 5.69 -1.16 -9.46
CA VAL A 69 6.81 -0.25 -9.23
C VAL A 69 7.96 -0.51 -10.20
N ASP A 70 8.85 0.45 -10.36
CA ASP A 70 10.00 0.32 -11.25
C ASP A 70 11.03 -0.68 -10.73
N ASP A 71 11.33 -0.61 -9.43
CA ASP A 71 12.26 -1.51 -8.76
C ASP A 71 12.01 -1.48 -7.25
N ILE A 72 12.41 -2.53 -6.54
CA ILE A 72 12.33 -2.61 -5.08
C ILE A 72 13.74 -2.85 -4.55
N GLY A 73 14.30 -1.85 -3.88
CA GLY A 73 15.61 -1.95 -3.24
C GLY A 73 15.62 -3.01 -2.12
N ALA A 74 16.77 -3.64 -1.90
CA ALA A 74 16.91 -4.71 -0.89
C ALA A 74 16.47 -4.27 0.52
N SER A 75 16.79 -3.03 0.93
CA SER A 75 16.37 -2.50 2.23
C SER A 75 14.86 -2.35 2.34
N VAL A 76 14.22 -1.87 1.26
CA VAL A 76 12.77 -1.72 1.21
C VAL A 76 12.09 -3.10 1.22
N ALA A 77 12.61 -4.04 0.45
CA ALA A 77 12.11 -5.42 0.43
C ALA A 77 12.18 -6.05 1.84
N SER A 78 13.32 -5.90 2.53
CA SER A 78 13.47 -6.38 3.91
C SER A 78 12.46 -5.74 4.86
N ASP A 79 12.27 -4.43 4.78
CA ASP A 79 11.32 -3.70 5.63
C ASP A 79 9.86 -4.11 5.41
N LEU A 80 9.49 -4.43 4.17
CA LEU A 80 8.11 -4.76 3.81
C LEU A 80 7.78 -6.25 4.03
N THR A 81 8.76 -7.14 3.82
CA THR A 81 8.52 -8.59 3.90
C THR A 81 9.06 -9.24 5.16
N GLY A 82 9.87 -8.52 5.95
CA GLY A 82 10.57 -9.08 7.11
C GLY A 82 11.77 -9.94 6.75
N ALA A 83 12.16 -10.01 5.48
CA ALA A 83 13.31 -10.77 5.04
C ALA A 83 14.61 -10.19 5.58
N THR A 84 15.58 -11.04 5.90
CA THR A 84 16.88 -10.62 6.41
C THR A 84 17.84 -10.29 5.28
N ILE A 85 18.70 -9.27 5.48
CA ILE A 85 19.80 -8.95 4.57
C ILE A 85 21.07 -9.49 5.18
N ASP A 86 21.78 -10.34 4.44
CA ASP A 86 23.07 -10.86 4.89
C ASP A 86 24.21 -9.82 4.76
N ALA A 87 25.39 -10.14 5.26
CA ALA A 87 26.57 -9.28 5.20
C ALA A 87 27.03 -8.93 3.76
N ASN A 88 26.57 -9.68 2.77
CA ASN A 88 26.89 -9.48 1.35
C ASN A 88 25.80 -8.67 0.62
N GLY A 89 24.74 -8.22 1.32
CA GLY A 89 23.63 -7.47 0.74
C GLY A 89 22.59 -8.33 0.04
N VAL A 90 22.58 -9.65 0.29
CA VAL A 90 21.60 -10.57 -0.28
C VAL A 90 20.38 -10.63 0.62
N VAL A 91 19.19 -10.47 0.02
CA VAL A 91 17.91 -10.64 0.71
C VAL A 91 17.59 -12.12 0.80
N VAL A 92 17.52 -12.65 2.00
CA VAL A 92 17.17 -14.03 2.28
C VAL A 92 15.75 -14.07 2.82
N SER A 93 14.84 -14.65 2.05
CA SER A 93 13.45 -14.82 2.46
C SER A 93 13.24 -16.24 2.99
N ALA A 94 12.65 -16.35 4.17
CA ALA A 94 12.23 -17.60 4.77
C ALA A 94 10.70 -17.74 4.68
N SER A 95 10.19 -18.96 4.75
CA SER A 95 8.75 -19.21 4.74
C SER A 95 8.01 -18.68 5.99
N GLU A 96 8.76 -18.33 7.01
CA GLU A 96 8.26 -17.78 8.28
C GLU A 96 8.30 -16.25 8.32
N ASP A 97 8.91 -15.62 7.28
CA ASP A 97 9.00 -14.17 7.21
C ASP A 97 7.58 -13.58 7.04
N GLY A 98 7.15 -12.86 8.04
CA GLY A 98 5.92 -12.10 8.01
C GLY A 98 6.26 -10.63 8.02
N GLY A 99 6.03 -9.91 6.93
CA GLY A 99 6.25 -8.47 6.88
C GLY A 99 5.55 -7.78 8.05
N GLU A 100 6.18 -6.76 8.60
CA GLU A 100 5.52 -5.92 9.61
C GLU A 100 4.51 -4.97 8.96
N PRO A 101 3.45 -4.58 9.68
CA PRO A 101 2.52 -3.60 9.16
C PRO A 101 3.21 -2.27 8.91
N VAL A 102 2.89 -1.66 7.79
CA VAL A 102 3.40 -0.33 7.42
C VAL A 102 2.26 0.56 6.97
N ALA A 103 2.43 1.87 7.10
CA ALA A 103 1.54 2.82 6.48
C ALA A 103 2.05 3.15 5.07
N VAL A 104 1.15 3.28 4.10
CA VAL A 104 1.50 3.58 2.72
C VAL A 104 0.78 4.82 2.24
N GLY A 105 1.52 5.74 1.64
CA GLY A 105 0.98 6.96 1.08
C GLY A 105 1.41 7.17 -0.36
N PHE A 106 0.48 7.64 -1.19
CA PHE A 106 0.76 8.07 -2.56
C PHE A 106 -0.19 9.18 -2.98
N ARG A 107 0.19 9.88 -4.03
CA ARG A 107 -0.67 10.92 -4.56
C ARG A 107 -0.95 10.70 -6.04
N ALA A 108 -2.12 11.17 -6.45
CA ALA A 108 -2.57 11.08 -7.81
C ALA A 108 -2.92 12.47 -8.35
N LYS A 109 -2.38 12.81 -9.52
CA LYS A 109 -2.65 14.08 -10.19
C LYS A 109 -3.99 14.02 -10.91
N LYS A 110 -4.81 15.06 -10.74
CA LYS A 110 -6.08 15.23 -11.43
C LYS A 110 -5.91 16.09 -12.69
N SER A 111 -6.83 15.96 -13.64
CA SER A 111 -6.84 16.72 -14.89
C SER A 111 -6.95 18.25 -14.71
N ASN A 112 -7.35 18.72 -13.53
CA ASN A 112 -7.42 20.14 -13.18
C ASN A 112 -6.14 20.70 -12.52
N GLY A 113 -5.04 19.95 -12.54
CA GLY A 113 -3.78 20.33 -11.91
C GLY A 113 -3.72 20.15 -10.39
N LYS A 114 -4.81 19.76 -9.75
CA LYS A 114 -4.83 19.44 -8.31
C LYS A 114 -4.39 18.02 -8.06
N TYR A 115 -4.07 17.71 -6.81
CA TYR A 115 -3.68 16.37 -6.37
C TYR A 115 -4.72 15.75 -5.47
N LYS A 116 -4.81 14.42 -5.50
CA LYS A 116 -5.55 13.59 -4.56
C LYS A 116 -4.54 12.75 -3.83
N TYR A 117 -4.58 12.78 -2.51
CA TYR A 117 -3.69 12.03 -1.65
C TYR A 117 -4.42 10.83 -1.10
N TYR A 118 -3.73 9.70 -1.07
CA TYR A 118 -4.18 8.46 -0.47
C TYR A 118 -3.22 8.09 0.63
N TRP A 119 -3.76 7.72 1.78
CA TRP A 119 -3.00 7.22 2.90
C TRP A 119 -3.70 6.01 3.49
N LEU A 120 -3.02 4.87 3.51
CA LEU A 120 -3.47 3.65 4.11
C LEU A 120 -2.67 3.45 5.39
N TYR A 121 -3.36 3.45 6.51
CA TYR A 121 -2.73 3.51 7.82
C TYR A 121 -2.06 2.21 8.24
N ARG A 122 -2.62 1.06 7.87
CA ARG A 122 -2.08 -0.23 8.25
C ARG A 122 -2.24 -1.21 7.09
N VAL A 123 -1.11 -1.60 6.52
CA VAL A 123 -1.02 -2.45 5.35
C VAL A 123 0.08 -3.47 5.59
N LYS A 124 -0.17 -4.73 5.32
CA LYS A 124 0.84 -5.77 5.36
C LYS A 124 1.09 -6.28 3.94
N PHE A 125 2.34 -6.29 3.52
CA PHE A 125 2.72 -6.75 2.20
C PHE A 125 3.18 -8.20 2.21
N GLY A 126 2.84 -8.92 1.14
CA GLY A 126 3.42 -10.22 0.83
C GLY A 126 4.74 -10.10 0.06
N ILE A 127 5.28 -11.23 -0.32
CA ILE A 127 6.51 -11.30 -1.11
C ILE A 127 6.25 -10.72 -2.51
N PRO A 128 7.12 -9.79 -3.00
CA PRO A 128 6.96 -9.21 -4.33
C PRO A 128 7.00 -10.26 -5.45
N ALA A 129 6.06 -10.19 -6.35
CA ALA A 129 6.09 -10.99 -7.57
C ALA A 129 6.96 -10.31 -8.62
N THR A 130 7.95 -11.02 -9.12
CA THR A 130 8.86 -10.53 -10.16
C THR A 130 8.76 -11.41 -11.39
N ASN A 131 8.54 -10.79 -12.55
CA ASN A 131 8.48 -11.48 -13.83
C ASN A 131 9.65 -11.01 -14.69
N LEU A 132 10.59 -11.89 -14.97
CA LEU A 132 11.82 -11.56 -15.69
C LEU A 132 11.78 -12.16 -17.09
N ALA A 133 12.13 -11.35 -18.11
CA ALA A 133 12.24 -11.78 -19.48
C ALA A 133 13.63 -11.46 -20.07
N THR A 134 14.13 -12.34 -20.92
CA THR A 134 15.39 -12.11 -21.64
C THR A 134 15.21 -10.99 -22.68
N LYS A 135 16.22 -10.15 -22.80
CA LYS A 135 16.28 -9.14 -23.86
C LYS A 135 16.31 -9.82 -25.23
N GLY A 136 15.29 -9.55 -26.05
CA GLY A 136 15.21 -9.93 -27.46
C GLY A 136 15.62 -8.75 -28.37
N ASP A 137 15.07 -8.73 -29.59
CA ASP A 137 15.26 -7.64 -30.56
C ASP A 137 14.64 -6.31 -30.08
N SER A 138 13.67 -6.37 -29.18
CA SER A 138 13.09 -5.21 -28.49
C SER A 138 13.39 -5.24 -27.00
N ILE A 139 13.49 -4.05 -26.38
CA ILE A 139 13.69 -3.89 -24.94
C ILE A 139 12.31 -3.95 -24.26
N THR A 140 12.12 -4.96 -23.43
CA THR A 140 10.93 -5.07 -22.56
C THR A 140 11.37 -4.88 -21.12
N PHE A 141 10.72 -3.95 -20.40
CA PHE A 141 11.00 -3.77 -18.99
C PHE A 141 10.24 -4.81 -18.16
N SER A 142 10.95 -5.45 -17.26
CA SER A 142 10.35 -6.31 -16.23
C SER A 142 10.24 -5.52 -14.94
N THR A 143 9.03 -5.39 -14.43
CA THR A 143 8.73 -4.56 -13.27
C THR A 143 8.09 -5.40 -12.17
N PRO A 144 8.53 -5.28 -10.90
CA PRO A 144 7.94 -6.02 -9.82
C PRO A 144 6.57 -5.48 -9.45
N THR A 145 5.72 -6.38 -8.97
CA THR A 145 4.43 -6.04 -8.37
C THR A 145 4.41 -6.53 -6.94
N ILE A 146 4.04 -5.65 -6.01
CA ILE A 146 3.85 -5.99 -4.62
C ILE A 146 2.37 -5.80 -4.25
N ALA A 147 1.80 -6.81 -3.64
CA ALA A 147 0.40 -6.80 -3.22
C ALA A 147 0.29 -6.93 -1.71
N THR A 148 -0.76 -6.36 -1.15
CA THR A 148 -1.09 -6.54 0.26
C THR A 148 -1.79 -7.86 0.46
N GLU A 149 -1.44 -8.56 1.55
CA GLU A 149 -2.19 -9.72 2.00
C GLU A 149 -3.43 -9.31 2.77
N ASP A 150 -3.29 -8.25 3.59
CA ASP A 150 -4.39 -7.72 4.39
C ASP A 150 -4.32 -6.19 4.52
N LEU A 151 -5.47 -5.54 4.41
CA LEU A 151 -5.69 -4.15 4.75
C LEU A 151 -6.45 -4.10 6.07
N PHE A 152 -5.79 -3.64 7.13
CA PHE A 152 -6.41 -3.48 8.44
C PHE A 152 -6.67 -2.00 8.75
N GLY A 153 -7.86 -1.68 9.26
CA GLY A 153 -8.18 -0.36 9.80
C GLY A 153 -8.93 0.58 8.86
N PRO A 154 -9.15 1.82 9.28
CA PRO A 154 -9.96 2.76 8.54
C PRO A 154 -9.35 3.05 7.16
N LEU A 155 -10.12 2.79 6.16
CA LEU A 155 -9.76 2.95 4.76
C LEU A 155 -9.56 4.42 4.42
N VAL A 156 -8.39 4.70 3.89
CA VAL A 156 -8.10 5.87 3.06
C VAL A 156 -8.57 7.20 3.63
N ALA A 157 -7.72 7.87 4.37
CA ALA A 157 -7.86 9.31 4.54
C ALA A 157 -7.67 9.97 3.17
N GLN A 158 -8.76 10.38 2.54
CA GLN A 158 -8.71 11.25 1.39
C GLN A 158 -8.44 12.66 1.90
N LEU A 159 -7.16 13.01 2.07
CA LEU A 159 -6.77 14.34 2.49
C LEU A 159 -7.09 15.35 1.38
N ALA A 160 -7.93 16.32 1.71
CA ALA A 160 -8.08 17.51 0.91
C ALA A 160 -6.76 18.30 0.92
N ASP A 161 -6.54 19.10 -0.11
CA ASP A 161 -5.33 19.90 -0.41
C ASP A 161 -4.80 20.77 0.77
N ARG A 162 -5.45 20.77 1.92
CA ARG A 162 -5.12 21.59 3.10
C ARG A 162 -4.13 20.93 4.08
N ASP A 163 -4.01 19.61 4.12
CA ASP A 163 -3.19 18.92 5.10
C ASP A 163 -1.87 18.39 4.52
N ARG A 164 -1.21 19.24 3.75
CA ARG A 164 0.11 18.99 3.17
C ARG A 164 1.22 18.68 4.19
N ARG A 165 0.98 18.97 5.47
CA ARG A 165 2.03 18.90 6.51
C ARG A 165 2.33 17.49 7.00
N LEU A 166 1.40 16.54 6.87
CA LEU A 166 1.59 15.17 7.34
C LEU A 166 2.38 14.26 6.38
N LEU A 167 2.39 14.58 5.09
CA LEU A 167 3.07 13.77 4.06
C LEU A 167 4.49 14.24 3.70
N LEU A 168 4.87 15.43 4.12
CA LEU A 168 6.16 16.02 3.77
C LEU A 168 6.88 16.47 5.03
N GLY A 169 7.12 15.56 5.99
CA GLY A 169 7.90 15.89 7.19
C GLY A 169 8.70 17.17 7.05
N GLN A 170 8.25 18.21 7.75
CA GLN A 170 8.94 19.45 8.08
C GLN A 170 9.89 20.06 7.04
N GLU A 171 9.53 21.13 6.40
CA GLU A 171 10.36 22.32 6.31
C GLU A 171 9.62 23.48 6.95
#